data_386b849483ac93fde6c225416bd7b6b3
#
_entry.id   386b849483ac93fde6c225416bd7b6b3
#
_cell.length_a   1.000
_cell.length_b   1.000
_cell.length_c   1.000
_cell.angle_alpha   90.00
_cell.angle_beta   90.00
_cell.angle_gamma   90.00
#
_symmetry.space_group_name_H-M   'P 1'
#
loop_
_entity.id
_entity.type
_entity.pdbx_description
1 polymer ?
#
loop_
_entity_poly.entity_id
_entity_poly.type
_entity_poly.pdbx_seq_one_letter_code
_entity_poly.pdbx_strand_id
1 'polypeptide(L)'
;RPLLGWWTRKMAVQPVVRKAELLRGGCSEEEANFLNGRSLMTLASGISHGYGCVLFPEGTSHNNAYMLRFRTGPMRTVLAASALAKASDKPMPVIIPIGLHFRTREFFRTDIWVEFGQPLQVQDDDVPDSLVEAIASGTWSEPPADSVFSLRDKLRGELVPLTPDTYSWDEYRGLHLLGHIKGRMESKPPTTWREEVLMARQFRDQYSDE
;
A
#
# COMPACT_ATOMS: atom_id res chain seq x y z
N ARG A 1 23.18 13.75 6.67
CA ARG A 1 22.93 13.82 5.21
C ARG A 1 21.98 14.98 4.93
N PRO A 2 22.44 16.22 4.73
CA PRO A 2 21.57 17.40 4.66
C PRO A 2 20.61 17.38 3.46
N LEU A 3 21.04 16.85 2.30
CA LEU A 3 20.23 16.77 1.08
C LEU A 3 19.01 15.85 1.27
N LEU A 4 19.18 14.68 1.89
CA LEU A 4 18.08 13.75 2.15
C LEU A 4 17.08 14.36 3.14
N GLY A 5 17.54 15.03 4.20
CA GLY A 5 16.68 15.71 5.17
C GLY A 5 15.90 16.88 4.56
N TRP A 6 16.50 17.61 3.61
CA TRP A 6 15.80 18.64 2.86
C TRP A 6 14.71 18.03 1.97
N TRP A 7 15.04 16.96 1.23
CA TRP A 7 14.11 16.24 0.35
C TRP A 7 12.92 15.70 1.12
N THR A 8 13.14 14.98 2.22
CA THR A 8 12.05 14.39 3.03
C THR A 8 11.11 15.46 3.58
N ARG A 9 11.64 16.64 3.98
CA ARG A 9 10.82 17.78 4.41
C ARG A 9 9.97 18.35 3.27
N LYS A 10 10.53 18.45 2.06
CA LYS A 10 9.78 18.93 0.87
C LYS A 10 8.67 17.97 0.46
N MET A 11 8.88 16.67 0.66
CA MET A 11 7.89 15.63 0.40
C MET A 11 6.89 15.45 1.56
N ALA A 12 6.95 16.26 2.60
CA ALA A 12 6.10 16.18 3.79
C ALA A 12 6.07 14.76 4.41
N VAL A 13 7.20 14.03 4.32
CA VAL A 13 7.32 12.68 4.88
C VAL A 13 7.12 12.72 6.40
N GLN A 14 6.17 11.93 6.88
CA GLN A 14 5.89 11.83 8.32
C GLN A 14 6.75 10.74 8.96
N PRO A 15 7.42 11.04 10.09
CA PRO A 15 8.23 10.06 10.80
C PRO A 15 7.33 9.04 11.51
N VAL A 16 7.80 7.78 11.52
CA VAL A 16 7.17 6.70 12.28
C VAL A 16 8.22 6.03 13.16
N VAL A 17 7.99 6.00 14.46
CA VAL A 17 8.85 5.30 15.41
C VAL A 17 8.57 3.81 15.32
N ARG A 18 9.59 3.02 15.00
CA ARG A 18 9.48 1.57 14.86
C ARG A 18 9.83 0.87 16.17
N LYS A 19 9.25 -0.30 16.39
CA LYS A 19 9.54 -1.11 17.58
C LYS A 19 11.05 -1.40 17.78
N ALA A 20 11.81 -1.54 16.68
CA ALA A 20 13.26 -1.70 16.74
C ALA A 20 14.00 -0.47 17.27
N GLU A 21 13.43 0.74 17.14
CA GLU A 21 13.99 1.98 17.68
C GLU A 21 13.72 2.11 19.17
N LEU A 22 12.52 1.66 19.62
CA LEU A 22 12.19 1.53 21.04
C LEU A 22 13.18 0.61 21.77
N LEU A 23 13.47 -0.56 21.20
CA LEU A 23 14.40 -1.54 21.77
C LEU A 23 15.85 -1.00 21.89
N ARG A 24 16.20 0.04 21.11
CA ARG A 24 17.49 0.73 21.20
C ARG A 24 17.50 1.86 22.24
N GLY A 25 16.42 2.06 22.99
CA GLY A 25 16.34 3.06 24.05
C GLY A 25 16.17 4.50 23.54
N GLY A 26 15.67 4.68 22.31
CA GLY A 26 15.52 6.01 21.70
C GLY A 26 14.37 6.85 22.27
N CYS A 27 13.30 6.22 22.76
CA CYS A 27 12.16 6.87 23.43
C CYS A 27 11.33 5.82 24.20
N SER A 28 10.42 6.27 25.07
CA SER A 28 9.48 5.41 25.76
C SER A 28 8.38 4.91 24.80
N GLU A 29 7.65 3.86 25.21
CA GLU A 29 6.52 3.36 24.42
C GLU A 29 5.39 4.40 24.32
N GLU A 30 5.16 5.16 25.38
CA GLU A 30 4.17 6.24 25.41
C GLU A 30 4.53 7.36 24.44
N GLU A 31 5.79 7.79 24.45
CA GLU A 31 6.31 8.80 23.52
C GLU A 31 6.22 8.33 22.07
N ALA A 32 6.52 7.05 21.80
CA ALA A 32 6.40 6.48 20.47
C ALA A 32 4.93 6.42 19.99
N ASN A 33 4.01 6.04 20.86
CA ASN A 33 2.59 6.01 20.55
C ASN A 33 2.06 7.43 20.27
N PHE A 34 2.46 8.41 21.09
CA PHE A 34 2.12 9.81 20.87
C PHE A 34 2.66 10.35 19.53
N LEU A 35 3.93 10.10 19.22
CA LEU A 35 4.57 10.54 17.97
C LEU A 35 3.93 9.87 16.75
N ASN A 36 3.66 8.57 16.85
CA ASN A 36 2.98 7.82 15.79
C ASN A 36 1.54 8.32 15.57
N GLY A 37 0.78 8.50 16.63
CA GLY A 37 -0.58 9.06 16.56
C GLY A 37 -0.59 10.45 15.90
N ARG A 38 0.35 11.33 16.28
CA ARG A 38 0.50 12.65 15.66
C ARG A 38 0.83 12.55 14.17
N SER A 39 1.71 11.64 13.78
CA SER A 39 2.06 11.42 12.37
C SER A 39 0.88 10.90 11.56
N LEU A 40 0.14 9.92 12.10
CA LEU A 40 -1.08 9.41 11.46
C LEU A 40 -2.15 10.49 11.33
N MET A 41 -2.35 11.32 12.36
CA MET A 41 -3.30 12.43 12.33
C MET A 41 -2.91 13.49 11.30
N THR A 42 -1.63 13.81 11.17
CA THR A 42 -1.13 14.75 10.14
C THR A 42 -1.41 14.22 8.73
N LEU A 43 -1.17 12.94 8.48
CA LEU A 43 -1.49 12.30 7.20
C LEU A 43 -3.01 12.29 6.94
N ALA A 44 -3.80 11.90 7.93
CA ALA A 44 -5.26 11.87 7.83
C ALA A 44 -5.84 13.25 7.51
N SER A 45 -5.36 14.29 8.19
CA SER A 45 -5.73 15.68 7.91
C SER A 45 -5.36 16.09 6.48
N GLY A 46 -4.15 15.76 6.01
CA GLY A 46 -3.74 16.03 4.63
C GLY A 46 -4.67 15.38 3.62
N ILE A 47 -4.97 14.09 3.81
CA ILE A 47 -5.86 13.33 2.92
C ILE A 47 -7.27 13.93 2.90
N SER A 48 -7.84 14.26 4.07
CA SER A 48 -9.18 14.87 4.15
C SER A 48 -9.27 16.26 3.51
N HIS A 49 -8.13 16.92 3.28
CA HIS A 49 -8.03 18.18 2.54
C HIS A 49 -7.73 17.98 1.04
N GLY A 50 -7.75 16.75 0.54
CA GLY A 50 -7.57 16.44 -0.87
C GLY A 50 -6.11 16.25 -1.31
N TYR A 51 -5.14 16.20 -0.37
CA TYR A 51 -3.76 15.87 -0.71
C TYR A 51 -3.58 14.36 -0.90
N GLY A 52 -2.85 13.98 -1.95
CA GLY A 52 -2.47 12.58 -2.16
C GLY A 52 -1.44 12.12 -1.12
N CYS A 53 -1.58 10.87 -0.67
CA CYS A 53 -0.63 10.23 0.23
C CYS A 53 -0.25 8.85 -0.33
N VAL A 54 1.06 8.54 -0.35
CA VAL A 54 1.55 7.22 -0.74
C VAL A 54 1.93 6.44 0.50
N LEU A 55 1.35 5.25 0.65
CA LEU A 55 1.57 4.36 1.78
C LEU A 55 1.93 2.95 1.28
N PHE A 56 2.92 2.33 1.93
CA PHE A 56 3.35 0.97 1.66
C PHE A 56 2.82 0.06 2.77
N PRO A 57 1.78 -0.76 2.51
CA PRO A 57 1.08 -1.47 3.59
C PRO A 57 1.92 -2.55 4.26
N GLU A 58 2.92 -3.09 3.60
CA GLU A 58 3.84 -4.08 4.19
C GLU A 58 4.78 -3.47 5.24
N GLY A 59 5.07 -2.17 5.14
CA GLY A 59 5.88 -1.43 6.11
C GLY A 59 7.35 -1.83 6.17
N THR A 60 7.83 -2.63 5.23
CA THR A 60 9.22 -3.06 5.09
C THR A 60 9.56 -3.38 3.64
N SER A 61 10.85 -3.32 3.32
CA SER A 61 11.36 -3.82 2.03
C SER A 61 11.81 -5.28 2.20
N HIS A 62 11.49 -6.11 1.22
CA HIS A 62 11.86 -7.52 1.19
C HIS A 62 12.12 -7.99 -0.24
N ASN A 63 12.62 -9.22 -0.38
CA ASN A 63 12.90 -9.85 -1.68
C ASN A 63 12.06 -11.09 -1.95
N ASN A 64 10.87 -11.19 -1.37
CA ASN A 64 9.94 -12.28 -1.64
C ASN A 64 9.16 -12.01 -2.93
N ALA A 65 8.75 -13.07 -3.62
CA ALA A 65 7.90 -13.01 -4.80
C ALA A 65 6.39 -12.93 -4.45
N TYR A 66 6.05 -12.85 -3.19
CA TYR A 66 4.71 -12.73 -2.63
C TYR A 66 4.62 -11.58 -1.63
N MET A 67 3.43 -11.09 -1.37
CA MET A 67 3.20 -10.00 -0.42
C MET A 67 3.25 -10.48 1.03
N LEU A 68 3.93 -9.72 1.88
CA LEU A 68 3.93 -9.92 3.33
C LEU A 68 2.58 -9.50 3.95
N ARG A 69 2.47 -9.77 5.26
CA ARG A 69 1.31 -9.31 6.04
C ARG A 69 1.29 -7.78 6.11
N PHE A 70 0.13 -7.18 5.83
CA PHE A 70 -0.04 -5.74 5.92
C PHE A 70 -0.03 -5.24 7.36
N ARG A 71 0.66 -4.13 7.57
CA ARG A 71 0.59 -3.32 8.78
C ARG A 71 -0.70 -2.52 8.79
N THR A 72 -1.24 -2.27 9.97
CA THR A 72 -2.54 -1.59 10.11
C THR A 72 -2.47 -0.07 10.01
N GLY A 73 -1.28 0.53 10.09
CA GLY A 73 -1.09 1.99 10.01
C GLY A 73 -1.77 2.66 8.82
N PRO A 74 -1.59 2.18 7.59
CA PRO A 74 -2.27 2.76 6.42
C PRO A 74 -3.79 2.77 6.53
N MET A 75 -4.41 1.67 6.99
CA MET A 75 -5.87 1.57 7.15
C MET A 75 -6.39 2.51 8.23
N ARG A 76 -5.67 2.60 9.35
CA ARG A 76 -5.98 3.57 10.42
C ARG A 76 -5.94 5.01 9.90
N THR A 77 -4.93 5.34 9.09
CA THR A 77 -4.81 6.67 8.48
C THR A 77 -5.99 6.98 7.57
N VAL A 78 -6.39 6.04 6.73
CA VAL A 78 -7.51 6.23 5.80
C VAL A 78 -8.84 6.36 6.55
N LEU A 79 -9.11 5.50 7.54
CA LEU A 79 -10.33 5.58 8.36
C LEU A 79 -10.41 6.90 9.12
N ALA A 80 -9.29 7.36 9.68
CA ALA A 80 -9.23 8.67 10.33
C ALA A 80 -9.45 9.82 9.35
N ALA A 81 -8.89 9.73 8.13
CA ALA A 81 -9.12 10.71 7.07
C ALA A 81 -10.58 10.74 6.61
N SER A 82 -11.21 9.57 6.53
CA SER A 82 -12.63 9.43 6.21
C SER A 82 -13.51 10.05 7.30
N ALA A 83 -13.17 9.83 8.58
CA ALA A 83 -13.87 10.44 9.70
C ALA A 83 -13.77 11.99 9.67
N LEU A 84 -12.57 12.53 9.37
CA LEU A 84 -12.40 13.98 9.20
C LEU A 84 -13.16 14.54 8.00
N ALA A 85 -13.20 13.79 6.89
CA ALA A 85 -13.96 14.19 5.72
C ALA A 85 -15.46 14.22 6.03
N LYS A 86 -15.98 13.17 6.68
CA LYS A 86 -17.39 13.08 7.14
C LYS A 86 -17.74 14.21 8.10
N ALA A 87 -16.87 14.50 9.09
CA ALA A 87 -17.07 15.61 10.05
C ALA A 87 -17.09 17.00 9.38
N SER A 88 -16.49 17.14 8.21
CA SER A 88 -16.36 18.41 7.47
C SER A 88 -17.24 18.49 6.23
N ASP A 89 -18.14 17.53 6.03
CA ASP A 89 -19.00 17.42 4.83
C ASP A 89 -18.19 17.45 3.52
N LYS A 90 -17.06 16.72 3.51
CA LYS A 90 -16.16 16.59 2.35
C LYS A 90 -16.29 15.21 1.73
N PRO A 91 -15.92 15.07 0.44
CA PRO A 91 -15.87 13.75 -0.19
C PRO A 91 -14.96 12.78 0.55
N MET A 92 -15.41 11.54 0.69
CA MET A 92 -14.64 10.46 1.30
C MET A 92 -13.37 10.17 0.49
N PRO A 93 -12.24 9.91 1.15
CA PRO A 93 -11.01 9.54 0.46
C PRO A 93 -11.17 8.19 -0.26
N VAL A 94 -10.42 8.05 -1.37
CA VAL A 94 -10.39 6.83 -2.17
C VAL A 94 -8.98 6.26 -2.11
N ILE A 95 -8.88 4.93 -1.94
CA ILE A 95 -7.63 4.20 -2.01
C ILE A 95 -7.45 3.71 -3.45
N ILE A 96 -6.30 3.99 -4.04
CA ILE A 96 -5.93 3.47 -5.35
C ILE A 96 -4.80 2.45 -5.16
N PRO A 97 -5.06 1.13 -5.31
CA PRO A 97 -4.03 0.12 -5.29
C PRO A 97 -3.08 0.32 -6.47
N ILE A 98 -1.77 0.21 -6.23
CA ILE A 98 -0.75 0.40 -7.27
C ILE A 98 0.24 -0.76 -7.24
N GLY A 99 0.35 -1.47 -8.36
CA GLY A 99 1.38 -2.46 -8.62
C GLY A 99 2.60 -1.83 -9.28
N LEU A 100 3.79 -2.19 -8.81
CA LEU A 100 5.07 -1.77 -9.39
C LEU A 100 5.80 -2.98 -9.94
N HIS A 101 5.86 -3.10 -11.26
CA HIS A 101 6.47 -4.21 -11.96
C HIS A 101 7.83 -3.80 -12.52
N PHE A 102 8.90 -4.22 -11.86
CA PHE A 102 10.26 -4.01 -12.32
C PHE A 102 10.72 -5.22 -13.14
N ARG A 103 11.26 -5.01 -14.33
CA ARG A 103 11.88 -6.10 -15.10
C ARG A 103 13.07 -6.70 -14.34
N THR A 104 13.93 -5.83 -13.79
CA THR A 104 15.06 -6.21 -12.94
C THR A 104 15.31 -5.11 -11.92
N ARG A 105 15.03 -5.37 -10.63
CA ARG A 105 15.12 -4.33 -9.57
C ARG A 105 16.55 -3.88 -9.27
N GLU A 106 17.54 -4.69 -9.63
CA GLU A 106 18.95 -4.46 -9.30
C GLU A 106 19.66 -3.58 -10.33
N PHE A 107 19.08 -3.39 -11.50
CA PHE A 107 19.71 -2.63 -12.57
C PHE A 107 19.18 -1.20 -12.65
N PHE A 108 20.13 -0.29 -12.83
CA PHE A 108 19.81 1.10 -13.14
C PHE A 108 19.17 1.20 -14.55
N ARG A 109 18.14 2.02 -14.70
CA ARG A 109 17.38 2.20 -15.95
C ARG A 109 16.67 0.93 -16.44
N THR A 110 16.19 0.11 -15.51
CA THR A 110 15.33 -1.02 -15.85
C THR A 110 13.94 -0.54 -16.30
N ASP A 111 13.25 -1.35 -17.10
CA ASP A 111 11.86 -1.11 -17.43
C ASP A 111 10.99 -1.26 -16.18
N ILE A 112 10.08 -0.32 -16.01
CA ILE A 112 9.09 -0.33 -14.93
C ILE A 112 7.71 -0.13 -15.56
N TRP A 113 6.79 -1.01 -15.22
CA TRP A 113 5.38 -0.80 -15.48
C TRP A 113 4.66 -0.49 -14.17
N VAL A 114 3.94 0.63 -14.14
CA VAL A 114 3.09 1.04 -13.02
C VAL A 114 1.65 0.71 -13.39
N GLU A 115 1.03 -0.13 -12.59
CA GLU A 115 -0.34 -0.59 -12.79
C GLU A 115 -1.25 -0.02 -11.71
N PHE A 116 -2.37 0.57 -12.11
CA PHE A 116 -3.39 1.06 -11.20
C PHE A 116 -4.52 0.03 -11.13
N GLY A 117 -4.86 -0.41 -9.93
CA GLY A 117 -6.00 -1.28 -9.65
C GLY A 117 -7.30 -0.49 -9.55
N GLN A 118 -8.38 -1.21 -9.21
CA GLN A 118 -9.69 -0.59 -9.02
C GLN A 118 -9.69 0.30 -7.77
N PRO A 119 -10.25 1.51 -7.86
CA PRO A 119 -10.37 2.39 -6.70
C PRO A 119 -11.24 1.73 -5.61
N LEU A 120 -10.71 1.67 -4.40
CA LEU A 120 -11.41 1.15 -3.23
C LEU A 120 -11.95 2.31 -2.39
N GLN A 121 -13.26 2.39 -2.26
CA GLN A 121 -13.92 3.39 -1.42
C GLN A 121 -14.14 2.87 -0.01
N VAL A 122 -13.91 3.72 0.97
CA VAL A 122 -14.33 3.48 2.35
C VAL A 122 -15.84 3.70 2.41
N GLN A 123 -16.56 2.75 2.99
CA GLN A 123 -18.02 2.85 3.15
C GLN A 123 -18.36 3.63 4.43
N ASP A 124 -19.52 4.27 4.47
CA ASP A 124 -19.97 5.01 5.65
C ASP A 124 -20.05 4.14 6.91
N ASP A 125 -20.44 2.86 6.74
CA ASP A 125 -20.51 1.89 7.83
C ASP A 125 -19.13 1.50 8.39
N ASP A 126 -18.05 1.65 7.60
CA ASP A 126 -16.67 1.44 8.07
C ASP A 126 -16.22 2.58 9.02
N VAL A 127 -16.97 3.72 9.07
CA VAL A 127 -16.63 4.96 9.80
C VAL A 127 -17.73 5.32 10.78
N PRO A 128 -17.74 4.72 11.97
CA PRO A 128 -18.79 4.98 12.98
C PRO A 128 -18.75 6.42 13.50
N ASP A 129 -19.90 6.93 13.89
CA ASP A 129 -20.05 8.32 14.36
C ASP A 129 -19.20 8.62 15.60
N SER A 130 -18.99 7.60 16.47
CA SER A 130 -18.09 7.73 17.62
C SER A 130 -16.62 8.02 17.22
N LEU A 131 -16.16 7.50 16.08
CA LEU A 131 -14.85 7.82 15.54
C LEU A 131 -14.83 9.24 14.97
N VAL A 132 -15.91 9.63 14.29
CA VAL A 132 -16.07 10.99 13.72
C VAL A 132 -15.99 12.04 14.84
N GLU A 133 -16.74 11.86 15.92
CA GLU A 133 -16.76 12.78 17.08
C GLU A 133 -15.38 12.85 17.75
N ALA A 134 -14.74 11.68 17.96
CA ALA A 134 -13.44 11.62 18.62
C ALA A 134 -12.33 12.32 17.82
N ILE A 135 -12.30 12.14 16.51
CA ILE A 135 -11.27 12.70 15.62
C ILE A 135 -11.54 14.17 15.25
N ALA A 136 -12.81 14.60 15.24
CA ALA A 136 -13.19 15.98 14.94
C ALA A 136 -12.53 17.01 15.88
N SER A 137 -12.17 16.60 17.10
CA SER A 137 -11.42 17.45 18.06
C SER A 137 -9.96 17.73 17.64
N GLY A 138 -9.46 17.10 16.56
CA GLY A 138 -8.08 17.21 16.10
C GLY A 138 -7.09 16.31 16.86
N THR A 139 -7.59 15.45 17.75
CA THR A 139 -6.79 14.50 18.53
C THR A 139 -6.87 13.11 17.90
N TRP A 140 -5.75 12.38 17.89
CA TRP A 140 -5.73 11.00 17.42
C TRP A 140 -6.63 10.11 18.27
N SER A 141 -7.54 9.41 17.61
CA SER A 141 -8.33 8.33 18.19
C SER A 141 -8.16 7.08 17.34
N GLU A 142 -8.04 5.93 17.98
CA GLU A 142 -7.87 4.64 17.30
C GLU A 142 -9.18 4.23 16.61
N PRO A 143 -9.17 4.00 15.28
CA PRO A 143 -10.31 3.43 14.59
C PRO A 143 -10.65 2.02 15.12
N PRO A 144 -11.92 1.59 15.04
CA PRO A 144 -12.34 0.25 15.46
C PRO A 144 -11.54 -0.84 14.76
N ALA A 145 -11.12 -1.85 15.52
CA ALA A 145 -10.27 -2.93 15.02
C ALA A 145 -10.92 -3.70 13.86
N ASP A 146 -12.23 -3.92 13.92
CA ASP A 146 -12.97 -4.64 12.88
C ASP A 146 -12.99 -3.87 11.56
N SER A 147 -13.21 -2.54 11.59
CA SER A 147 -13.12 -1.67 10.40
C SER A 147 -11.70 -1.69 9.81
N VAL A 148 -10.66 -1.63 10.67
CA VAL A 148 -9.26 -1.68 10.24
C VAL A 148 -8.94 -3.01 9.55
N PHE A 149 -9.39 -4.13 10.11
CA PHE A 149 -9.12 -5.46 9.54
C PHE A 149 -9.93 -5.70 8.27
N SER A 150 -11.20 -5.30 8.24
CA SER A 150 -12.03 -5.36 7.04
C SER A 150 -11.39 -4.60 5.88
N LEU A 151 -10.99 -3.34 6.11
CA LEU A 151 -10.34 -2.52 5.10
C LEU A 151 -8.99 -3.10 4.65
N ARG A 152 -8.21 -3.67 5.58
CA ARG A 152 -6.95 -4.37 5.27
C ARG A 152 -7.18 -5.54 4.31
N ASP A 153 -8.19 -6.35 4.58
CA ASP A 153 -8.45 -7.56 3.81
C ASP A 153 -9.03 -7.20 2.43
N LYS A 154 -9.90 -6.19 2.34
CA LYS A 154 -10.36 -5.60 1.07
C LYS A 154 -9.15 -5.09 0.25
N LEU A 155 -8.27 -4.28 0.85
CA LEU A 155 -7.09 -3.75 0.16
C LEU A 155 -6.13 -4.86 -0.28
N ARG A 156 -5.95 -5.91 0.53
CA ARG A 156 -5.13 -7.05 0.16
C ARG A 156 -5.70 -7.77 -1.07
N GLY A 157 -7.01 -7.99 -1.11
CA GLY A 157 -7.69 -8.57 -2.26
C GLY A 157 -7.45 -7.80 -3.56
N GLU A 158 -7.41 -6.48 -3.50
CA GLU A 158 -7.15 -5.62 -4.67
C GLU A 158 -5.65 -5.52 -5.04
N LEU A 159 -4.73 -5.66 -4.07
CA LEU A 159 -3.29 -5.52 -4.32
C LEU A 159 -2.64 -6.82 -4.79
N VAL A 160 -3.04 -7.97 -4.25
CA VAL A 160 -2.46 -9.27 -4.61
C VAL A 160 -2.48 -9.52 -6.12
N PRO A 161 -3.59 -9.29 -6.84
CA PRO A 161 -3.63 -9.45 -8.30
C PRO A 161 -2.64 -8.59 -9.06
N LEU A 162 -2.23 -7.44 -8.48
CA LEU A 162 -1.28 -6.49 -9.06
C LEU A 162 0.18 -6.79 -8.71
N THR A 163 0.48 -7.98 -8.17
CA THR A 163 1.82 -8.38 -7.76
C THR A 163 2.20 -9.70 -8.41
N PRO A 164 3.48 -10.13 -8.34
CA PRO A 164 3.86 -11.46 -8.79
C PRO A 164 3.05 -12.58 -8.14
N ASP A 165 2.87 -12.50 -6.81
CA ASP A 165 2.10 -13.45 -5.98
C ASP A 165 2.38 -14.92 -6.33
N THR A 166 3.67 -15.27 -6.37
CA THR A 166 4.20 -16.59 -6.65
C THR A 166 4.98 -17.10 -5.45
N TYR A 167 5.11 -18.39 -5.31
CA TYR A 167 5.85 -18.99 -4.21
C TYR A 167 7.35 -18.61 -4.22
N SER A 168 7.93 -18.43 -5.42
CA SER A 168 9.34 -18.11 -5.60
C SER A 168 9.58 -17.26 -6.85
N TRP A 169 10.75 -16.61 -6.92
CA TRP A 169 11.19 -15.91 -8.13
C TRP A 169 11.45 -16.85 -9.31
N ASP A 170 11.77 -18.12 -9.06
CA ASP A 170 11.97 -19.10 -10.13
C ASP A 170 10.63 -19.50 -10.76
N GLU A 171 9.60 -19.66 -9.96
CA GLU A 171 8.24 -19.84 -10.46
C GLU A 171 7.79 -18.64 -11.28
N TYR A 172 7.97 -17.42 -10.76
CA TYR A 172 7.66 -16.18 -11.50
C TYR A 172 8.37 -16.13 -12.87
N ARG A 173 9.67 -16.47 -12.93
CA ARG A 173 10.41 -16.53 -14.18
C ARG A 173 9.88 -17.64 -15.11
N GLY A 174 9.49 -18.78 -14.55
CA GLY A 174 8.86 -19.87 -15.29
C GLY A 174 7.58 -19.43 -15.97
N LEU A 175 6.71 -18.69 -15.27
CA LEU A 175 5.48 -18.13 -15.83
C LEU A 175 5.76 -17.15 -16.99
N HIS A 176 6.78 -16.31 -16.87
CA HIS A 176 7.21 -15.43 -17.95
C HIS A 176 7.72 -16.23 -19.16
N LEU A 177 8.49 -17.29 -18.94
CA LEU A 177 8.96 -18.16 -20.02
C LEU A 177 7.79 -18.82 -20.73
N LEU A 178 6.80 -19.35 -20.01
CA LEU A 178 5.58 -19.91 -20.58
C LEU A 178 4.83 -18.87 -21.43
N GLY A 179 4.71 -17.64 -20.94
CA GLY A 179 4.14 -16.52 -21.70
C GLY A 179 4.84 -16.28 -23.03
N HIS A 180 6.18 -16.25 -23.03
CA HIS A 180 6.97 -16.10 -24.26
C HIS A 180 6.81 -17.29 -25.22
N ILE A 181 6.80 -18.52 -24.73
CA ILE A 181 6.58 -19.72 -25.55
C ILE A 181 5.20 -19.65 -26.21
N LYS A 182 4.15 -19.41 -25.43
CA LYS A 182 2.78 -19.28 -25.96
C LYS A 182 2.69 -18.18 -27.01
N GLY A 183 3.22 -16.99 -26.72
CA GLY A 183 3.20 -15.88 -27.67
C GLY A 183 3.89 -16.19 -28.98
N ARG A 184 5.01 -16.93 -28.95
CA ARG A 184 5.69 -17.41 -30.18
C ARG A 184 4.86 -18.44 -30.96
N MET A 185 4.24 -19.38 -30.26
CA MET A 185 3.37 -20.39 -30.90
C MET A 185 2.16 -19.75 -31.57
N GLU A 186 1.59 -18.70 -30.98
CA GLU A 186 0.47 -17.94 -31.53
C GLU A 186 0.89 -16.84 -32.52
N SER A 187 2.18 -16.74 -32.85
CA SER A 187 2.74 -15.65 -33.68
C SER A 187 2.46 -14.23 -33.15
N LYS A 188 2.31 -14.11 -31.82
CA LYS A 188 2.06 -12.87 -31.07
C LYS A 188 2.99 -12.75 -29.86
N PRO A 189 4.33 -12.72 -30.07
CA PRO A 189 5.26 -12.59 -28.94
C PRO A 189 5.06 -11.26 -28.23
N PRO A 190 5.21 -11.20 -26.89
CA PRO A 190 5.13 -9.95 -26.16
C PRO A 190 6.26 -9.01 -26.61
N THR A 191 5.94 -7.73 -26.79
CA THR A 191 6.87 -6.70 -27.27
C THR A 191 7.21 -5.68 -26.19
N THR A 192 6.39 -5.61 -25.15
CA THR A 192 6.55 -4.68 -24.02
C THR A 192 6.62 -5.43 -22.70
N TRP A 193 7.26 -4.80 -21.70
CA TRP A 193 7.29 -5.36 -20.34
C TRP A 193 5.88 -5.57 -19.76
N ARG A 194 4.96 -4.68 -20.05
CA ARG A 194 3.54 -4.85 -19.67
C ARG A 194 2.94 -6.13 -20.24
N GLU A 195 3.14 -6.40 -21.53
CA GLU A 195 2.60 -7.61 -22.17
C GLU A 195 3.22 -8.88 -21.58
N GLU A 196 4.51 -8.87 -21.27
CA GLU A 196 5.18 -9.98 -20.60
C GLU A 196 4.56 -10.27 -19.24
N VAL A 197 4.34 -9.24 -18.41
CA VAL A 197 3.71 -9.39 -17.08
C VAL A 197 2.28 -9.90 -17.21
N LEU A 198 1.48 -9.35 -18.14
CA LEU A 198 0.10 -9.78 -18.34
C LEU A 198 -0.01 -11.23 -18.82
N MET A 199 0.88 -11.67 -19.71
CA MET A 199 0.94 -13.07 -20.14
C MET A 199 1.35 -14.02 -19.00
N ALA A 200 2.35 -13.65 -18.21
CA ALA A 200 2.76 -14.43 -17.05
C ALA A 200 1.62 -14.56 -16.01
N ARG A 201 0.88 -13.46 -15.78
CA ARG A 201 -0.27 -13.44 -14.89
C ARG A 201 -1.39 -14.39 -15.34
N GLN A 202 -1.68 -14.45 -16.65
CA GLN A 202 -2.68 -15.40 -17.18
C GLN A 202 -2.35 -16.85 -16.80
N PHE A 203 -1.07 -17.23 -16.87
CA PHE A 203 -0.65 -18.57 -16.45
C PHE A 203 -0.75 -18.74 -14.94
N ARG A 204 -0.31 -17.75 -14.14
CA ARG A 204 -0.45 -17.80 -12.69
C ARG A 204 -1.90 -18.06 -12.28
N ASP A 205 -2.83 -17.30 -12.82
CA ASP A 205 -4.25 -17.37 -12.45
C ASP A 205 -4.85 -18.72 -12.86
N GLN A 206 -4.44 -19.28 -13.99
CA GLN A 206 -4.87 -20.62 -14.42
C GLN A 206 -4.38 -21.75 -13.51
N TYR A 207 -3.15 -21.64 -12.99
CA TYR A 207 -2.58 -22.67 -12.09
C TYR A 207 -2.99 -22.53 -10.64
N SER A 208 -3.51 -21.38 -10.23
CA SER A 208 -4.00 -21.15 -8.85
C SER A 208 -5.39 -21.72 -8.62
N ASP A 209 -6.13 -22.05 -9.69
CA ASP A 209 -7.50 -22.61 -9.65
C ASP A 209 -7.52 -24.14 -9.65
N GLU A 210 -6.35 -24.82 -9.74
CA GLU A 210 -6.15 -26.27 -9.59
C GLU A 210 -5.60 -26.64 -8.18
#